data_ee6e8be645708112428cb32b3a356ad4
#
_entry.id   ee6e8be645708112428cb32b3a356ad4
#
_cell.length_a   1.000
_cell.length_b   1.000
_cell.length_c   1.000
_cell.angle_alpha   90.00
_cell.angle_beta   90.00
_cell.angle_gamma   90.00
#
_symmetry.space_group_name_H-M   'P 1'
#
loop_
_entity.id
_entity.type
_entity.pdbx_description
1 polymer ?
#
loop_
_entity_poly.entity_id
_entity_poly.type
_entity_poly.pdbx_seq_one_letter_code
_entity_poly.pdbx_strand_id
1 'polypeptide(L)'
;FQDESIINRLGFNNKGVDYLVKNLKQKKYTGVVGVNIGANKQSKERNRIEDYLICIRKVYKFSDYITVNISSPNTKNLRDLHNSKNMDELIEKIDIEIKKLKISIPIFIKVSPDETKETLKYLIDRIIDSSLEGVIATNTTVDKTLLKQEKYHTYKGGLSGSPLNNKSNEVISYIRSLSRTIP
;
A
#
# COMPACT_ATOMS: atom_id res chain seq x y z
N PHE A 1 -11.78 19.80 -13.18
CA PHE A 1 -10.71 20.59 -12.54
C PHE A 1 -9.65 20.93 -13.59
N GLN A 2 -9.08 22.14 -13.54
CA GLN A 2 -8.08 22.61 -14.54
C GLN A 2 -6.80 21.75 -14.57
N ASP A 3 -6.47 21.06 -13.46
CA ASP A 3 -5.28 20.21 -13.34
C ASP A 3 -5.61 18.71 -13.51
N GLU A 4 -6.81 18.36 -13.95
CA GLU A 4 -7.22 16.94 -14.08
C GLU A 4 -6.83 16.11 -12.86
N SER A 5 -7.13 16.62 -11.67
CA SER A 5 -6.64 16.10 -10.40
C SER A 5 -7.73 16.00 -9.35
N ILE A 6 -7.48 15.15 -8.34
CA ILE A 6 -8.35 14.97 -7.17
C ILE A 6 -7.49 15.03 -5.90
N ILE A 7 -7.97 15.81 -4.91
CA ILE A 7 -7.45 15.75 -3.54
C ILE A 7 -8.48 15.01 -2.68
N ASN A 8 -8.07 13.92 -2.03
CA ASN A 8 -8.95 13.16 -1.13
C ASN A 8 -8.36 13.01 0.27
N ARG A 9 -9.25 12.89 1.26
CA ARG A 9 -8.91 12.64 2.67
C ARG A 9 -9.87 11.62 3.29
N LEU A 10 -10.12 10.53 2.58
CA LEU A 10 -11.13 9.52 2.99
C LEU A 10 -10.66 8.67 4.17
N GLY A 11 -9.38 8.29 4.23
CA GLY A 11 -8.80 7.58 5.38
C GLY A 11 -9.31 6.15 5.56
N PHE A 12 -9.54 5.42 4.47
CA PHE A 12 -10.01 4.02 4.49
C PHE A 12 -11.37 3.84 5.17
N ASN A 13 -12.35 4.69 4.85
CA ASN A 13 -13.71 4.57 5.37
C ASN A 13 -14.36 3.26 4.90
N ASN A 14 -14.44 2.28 5.78
CA ASN A 14 -15.00 0.97 5.52
C ASN A 14 -15.65 0.35 6.78
N LYS A 15 -16.35 -0.76 6.62
CA LYS A 15 -17.05 -1.49 7.70
C LYS A 15 -16.21 -2.63 8.31
N GLY A 16 -14.91 -2.67 7.99
CA GLY A 16 -13.97 -3.67 8.51
C GLY A 16 -13.89 -4.94 7.66
N VAL A 17 -12.87 -5.75 7.98
CA VAL A 17 -12.50 -6.93 7.20
C VAL A 17 -13.59 -8.02 7.21
N ASP A 18 -14.32 -8.17 8.30
CA ASP A 18 -15.38 -9.19 8.38
C ASP A 18 -16.56 -8.87 7.44
N TYR A 19 -16.91 -7.59 7.33
CA TYR A 19 -17.91 -7.16 6.37
C TYR A 19 -17.44 -7.36 4.93
N LEU A 20 -16.16 -7.07 4.65
CA LEU A 20 -15.55 -7.33 3.34
C LEU A 20 -15.62 -8.82 3.00
N VAL A 21 -15.21 -9.71 3.91
CA VAL A 21 -15.24 -11.17 3.69
C VAL A 21 -16.66 -11.67 3.45
N LYS A 22 -17.65 -11.15 4.17
CA LYS A 22 -19.07 -11.49 3.92
C LYS A 22 -19.46 -11.18 2.46
N ASN A 23 -19.06 -10.02 1.94
CA ASN A 23 -19.36 -9.63 0.57
C ASN A 23 -18.57 -10.47 -0.46
N LEU A 24 -17.28 -10.75 -0.20
CA LEU A 24 -16.44 -11.58 -1.07
C LEU A 24 -17.01 -13.01 -1.22
N LYS A 25 -17.53 -13.59 -0.13
CA LYS A 25 -18.19 -14.91 -0.18
C LYS A 25 -19.43 -14.94 -1.07
N GLN A 26 -20.10 -13.82 -1.23
CA GLN A 26 -21.33 -13.69 -2.02
C GLN A 26 -21.06 -13.18 -3.45
N LYS A 27 -19.79 -12.93 -3.80
CA LYS A 27 -19.45 -12.38 -5.12
C LYS A 27 -19.91 -13.32 -6.26
N LYS A 28 -20.53 -12.72 -7.27
CA LYS A 28 -20.87 -13.40 -8.53
C LYS A 28 -19.88 -13.05 -9.65
N TYR A 29 -18.95 -12.15 -9.39
CA TYR A 29 -17.94 -11.68 -10.34
C TYR A 29 -16.86 -12.75 -10.54
N THR A 30 -16.52 -13.02 -11.81
CA THR A 30 -15.53 -14.05 -12.21
C THR A 30 -14.16 -13.50 -12.59
N GLY A 31 -13.99 -12.15 -12.58
CA GLY A 31 -12.72 -11.51 -12.86
C GLY A 31 -11.78 -11.49 -11.64
N VAL A 32 -10.58 -10.99 -11.85
CA VAL A 32 -9.55 -10.86 -10.80
C VAL A 32 -9.99 -9.89 -9.70
N VAL A 33 -9.88 -10.32 -8.46
CA VAL A 33 -10.23 -9.53 -7.27
C VAL A 33 -9.02 -9.37 -6.36
N GLY A 34 -8.48 -8.16 -6.32
CA GLY A 34 -7.45 -7.78 -5.35
C GLY A 34 -8.07 -7.18 -4.08
N VAL A 35 -7.51 -7.52 -2.93
CA VAL A 35 -7.90 -6.93 -1.65
C VAL A 35 -6.80 -6.05 -1.11
N ASN A 36 -7.12 -4.75 -0.93
CA ASN A 36 -6.21 -3.76 -0.36
C ASN A 36 -6.44 -3.66 1.15
N ILE A 37 -5.42 -4.00 1.94
CA ILE A 37 -5.46 -4.00 3.39
C ILE A 37 -4.59 -2.91 3.99
N GLY A 38 -4.97 -2.41 5.16
CA GLY A 38 -4.23 -1.40 5.91
C GLY A 38 -4.51 -1.50 7.41
N ALA A 39 -3.59 -0.98 8.22
CA ALA A 39 -3.79 -0.91 9.66
C ALA A 39 -4.90 0.06 10.04
N ASN A 40 -5.58 -0.19 11.15
CA ASN A 40 -6.58 0.71 11.71
C ASN A 40 -5.95 2.01 12.19
N LYS A 41 -6.71 3.10 12.10
CA LYS A 41 -6.25 4.43 12.53
C LYS A 41 -5.89 4.49 14.02
N GLN A 42 -6.58 3.72 14.85
CA GLN A 42 -6.38 3.68 16.30
C GLN A 42 -5.22 2.77 16.72
N SER A 43 -4.81 1.83 15.89
CA SER A 43 -3.74 0.88 16.21
C SER A 43 -2.38 1.59 16.27
N LYS A 44 -1.58 1.21 17.28
CA LYS A 44 -0.24 1.75 17.51
C LYS A 44 0.78 0.61 17.51
N GLU A 45 2.01 0.91 17.13
CA GLU A 45 3.16 0.00 17.21
C GLU A 45 2.86 -1.42 16.71
N ARG A 46 3.15 -2.43 17.54
CA ARG A 46 2.95 -3.86 17.19
C ARG A 46 1.52 -4.22 16.80
N ASN A 47 0.51 -3.52 17.34
CA ASN A 47 -0.88 -3.76 16.98
C ASN A 47 -1.18 -3.42 15.51
N ARG A 48 -0.39 -2.53 14.87
CA ARG A 48 -0.52 -2.26 13.45
C ARG A 48 -0.14 -3.44 12.57
N ILE A 49 0.95 -4.10 12.93
CA ILE A 49 1.40 -5.29 12.20
C ILE A 49 0.34 -6.38 12.32
N GLU A 50 -0.19 -6.59 13.53
CA GLU A 50 -1.25 -7.57 13.76
C GLU A 50 -2.52 -7.26 12.95
N ASP A 51 -2.89 -6.00 12.75
CA ASP A 51 -4.01 -5.62 11.86
C ASP A 51 -3.82 -6.16 10.44
N TYR A 52 -2.61 -6.08 9.87
CA TYR A 52 -2.30 -6.65 8.55
C TYR A 52 -2.43 -8.18 8.56
N LEU A 53 -1.87 -8.85 9.58
CA LEU A 53 -1.93 -10.30 9.69
C LEU A 53 -3.37 -10.81 9.85
N ILE A 54 -4.19 -10.14 10.66
CA ILE A 54 -5.62 -10.44 10.79
C ILE A 54 -6.32 -10.31 9.44
N CYS A 55 -6.04 -9.23 8.69
CA CYS A 55 -6.63 -9.05 7.37
C CYS A 55 -6.20 -10.16 6.41
N ILE A 56 -4.89 -10.48 6.32
CA ILE A 56 -4.36 -11.55 5.46
C ILE A 56 -5.07 -12.87 5.76
N ARG A 57 -5.12 -13.30 7.04
CA ARG A 57 -5.78 -14.55 7.48
C ARG A 57 -7.23 -14.64 7.04
N LYS A 58 -7.93 -13.51 7.00
CA LYS A 58 -9.37 -13.47 6.68
C LYS A 58 -9.64 -13.42 5.18
N VAL A 59 -8.77 -12.77 4.38
CA VAL A 59 -9.11 -12.48 2.98
C VAL A 59 -8.43 -13.41 1.96
N TYR A 60 -7.30 -14.07 2.29
CA TYR A 60 -6.48 -14.79 1.29
C TYR A 60 -7.23 -15.86 0.52
N LYS A 61 -8.26 -16.51 1.11
CA LYS A 61 -9.09 -17.52 0.44
C LYS A 61 -10.13 -16.95 -0.52
N PHE A 62 -10.32 -15.64 -0.53
CA PHE A 62 -11.40 -14.96 -1.25
C PHE A 62 -10.89 -13.90 -2.22
N SER A 63 -9.58 -13.78 -2.38
CA SER A 63 -8.91 -12.82 -3.24
C SER A 63 -7.92 -13.52 -4.16
N ASP A 64 -7.66 -12.92 -5.30
CA ASP A 64 -6.68 -13.41 -6.28
C ASP A 64 -5.30 -12.79 -6.02
N TYR A 65 -5.24 -11.66 -5.32
CA TYR A 65 -4.02 -11.07 -4.75
C TYR A 65 -4.35 -10.16 -3.56
N ILE A 66 -3.34 -9.85 -2.75
CA ILE A 66 -3.46 -8.93 -1.62
C ILE A 66 -2.48 -7.78 -1.79
N THR A 67 -2.95 -6.55 -1.49
CA THR A 67 -2.12 -5.35 -1.40
C THR A 67 -1.96 -4.92 0.05
N VAL A 68 -0.76 -4.98 0.57
CA VAL A 68 -0.38 -4.43 1.87
C VAL A 68 -0.08 -2.94 1.70
N ASN A 69 -1.02 -2.09 2.09
CA ASN A 69 -0.91 -0.65 1.89
C ASN A 69 -0.27 0.01 3.11
N ILE A 70 1.02 0.35 3.01
CA ILE A 70 1.79 1.03 4.05
C ILE A 70 1.91 2.54 3.84
N SER A 71 1.36 3.06 2.75
CA SER A 71 1.71 4.38 2.20
C SER A 71 0.59 5.41 2.24
N SER A 72 -0.54 5.15 2.94
CA SER A 72 -1.64 6.11 2.98
C SER A 72 -1.26 7.42 3.68
N PRO A 73 -1.37 8.58 2.99
CA PRO A 73 -1.11 9.87 3.62
C PRO A 73 -2.23 10.29 4.59
N ASN A 74 -3.36 9.62 4.53
CA ASN A 74 -4.58 9.96 5.28
C ASN A 74 -4.73 9.17 6.59
N THR A 75 -3.82 8.23 6.84
CA THR A 75 -3.76 7.46 8.09
C THR A 75 -2.53 7.90 8.88
N LYS A 76 -2.78 8.55 10.03
CA LYS A 76 -1.72 9.10 10.88
C LYS A 76 -0.72 7.99 11.25
N ASN A 77 0.57 8.29 11.10
CA ASN A 77 1.70 7.40 11.48
C ASN A 77 1.76 6.06 10.71
N LEU A 78 1.01 5.87 9.62
CA LEU A 78 1.20 4.67 8.78
C LEU A 78 2.59 4.68 8.14
N ARG A 79 3.09 5.89 7.84
CA ARG A 79 4.45 6.10 7.31
C ARG A 79 5.55 5.86 8.34
N ASP A 80 5.25 5.72 9.63
CA ASP A 80 6.23 5.30 10.65
C ASP A 80 6.68 3.84 10.45
N LEU A 81 5.91 3.06 9.67
CA LEU A 81 6.33 1.73 9.21
C LEU A 81 7.50 1.77 8.22
N HIS A 82 7.84 2.96 7.68
CA HIS A 82 9.00 3.15 6.80
C HIS A 82 10.33 3.25 7.56
N ASN A 83 10.31 3.30 8.89
CA ASN A 83 11.49 3.04 9.70
C ASN A 83 11.95 1.59 9.44
N SER A 84 13.22 1.38 9.16
CA SER A 84 13.80 0.08 8.78
C SER A 84 13.38 -1.05 9.71
N LYS A 85 13.44 -0.83 11.03
CA LYS A 85 13.06 -1.83 12.04
C LYS A 85 11.60 -2.25 11.96
N ASN A 86 10.68 -1.32 11.76
CA ASN A 86 9.25 -1.62 11.66
C ASN A 86 8.92 -2.29 10.33
N MET A 87 9.64 -1.94 9.27
CA MET A 87 9.52 -2.56 7.96
C MET A 87 9.98 -4.02 7.98
N ASP A 88 11.14 -4.28 8.61
CA ASP A 88 11.65 -5.64 8.78
C ASP A 88 10.67 -6.51 9.55
N GLU A 89 10.17 -6.02 10.70
CA GLU A 89 9.20 -6.76 11.51
C GLU A 89 7.92 -7.05 10.73
N LEU A 90 7.44 -6.10 9.93
CA LEU A 90 6.23 -6.29 9.10
C LEU A 90 6.46 -7.36 8.03
N ILE A 91 7.55 -7.24 7.26
CA ILE A 91 7.85 -8.19 6.16
C ILE A 91 8.09 -9.58 6.72
N GLU A 92 8.90 -9.71 7.78
CA GLU A 92 9.19 -10.99 8.43
C GLU A 92 7.91 -11.68 8.91
N LYS A 93 7.03 -10.95 9.60
CA LYS A 93 5.77 -11.52 10.09
C LYS A 93 4.81 -11.91 8.98
N ILE A 94 4.75 -11.14 7.90
CA ILE A 94 3.95 -11.51 6.71
C ILE A 94 4.54 -12.77 6.08
N ASP A 95 5.84 -12.87 5.91
CA ASP A 95 6.53 -14.03 5.34
C ASP A 95 6.27 -15.30 6.16
N ILE A 96 6.36 -15.21 7.49
CA ILE A 96 6.00 -16.30 8.41
C ILE A 96 4.54 -16.73 8.20
N GLU A 97 3.62 -15.77 8.09
CA GLU A 97 2.19 -16.06 7.94
C GLU A 97 1.89 -16.69 6.57
N ILE A 98 2.54 -16.24 5.49
CA ILE A 98 2.44 -16.85 4.14
C ILE A 98 2.85 -18.33 4.20
N LYS A 99 4.01 -18.62 4.78
CA LYS A 99 4.53 -19.99 4.91
C LYS A 99 3.63 -20.85 5.78
N LYS A 100 3.19 -20.34 6.93
CA LYS A 100 2.30 -21.05 7.86
C LYS A 100 0.96 -21.42 7.24
N LEU A 101 0.34 -20.52 6.51
CA LEU A 101 -0.96 -20.71 5.88
C LEU A 101 -0.87 -21.33 4.48
N LYS A 102 0.34 -21.55 3.95
CA LYS A 102 0.61 -22.01 2.59
C LYS A 102 -0.14 -21.16 1.55
N ILE A 103 -0.03 -19.85 1.70
CA ILE A 103 -0.67 -18.88 0.79
C ILE A 103 0.02 -18.96 -0.57
N SER A 104 -0.77 -19.16 -1.63
CA SER A 104 -0.28 -19.29 -3.01
C SER A 104 -0.65 -18.09 -3.89
N ILE A 105 -1.44 -17.13 -3.37
CA ILE A 105 -1.78 -15.91 -4.10
C ILE A 105 -0.71 -14.84 -3.89
N PRO A 106 -0.46 -13.97 -4.89
CA PRO A 106 0.52 -12.89 -4.76
C PRO A 106 0.16 -11.89 -3.65
N ILE A 107 1.18 -11.46 -2.90
CA ILE A 107 1.07 -10.37 -1.92
C ILE A 107 2.05 -9.26 -2.30
N PHE A 108 1.51 -8.06 -2.53
CA PHE A 108 2.26 -6.87 -2.96
C PHE A 108 2.31 -5.82 -1.85
N ILE A 109 3.39 -5.05 -1.79
CA ILE A 109 3.47 -3.84 -0.96
C ILE A 109 3.17 -2.60 -1.82
N LYS A 110 2.27 -1.73 -1.36
CA LYS A 110 1.95 -0.48 -2.04
C LYS A 110 2.70 0.69 -1.41
N VAL A 111 3.53 1.36 -2.23
CA VAL A 111 4.42 2.44 -1.81
C VAL A 111 3.88 3.84 -2.11
N SER A 112 4.41 4.83 -1.38
CA SER A 112 4.16 6.25 -1.62
C SER A 112 5.07 6.79 -2.73
N PRO A 113 4.60 7.76 -3.54
CA PRO A 113 5.48 8.49 -4.45
C PRO A 113 6.39 9.49 -3.71
N ASP A 114 6.19 9.66 -2.40
CA ASP A 114 6.97 10.59 -1.56
C ASP A 114 8.12 9.90 -0.82
N GLU A 115 8.37 8.59 -1.11
CA GLU A 115 9.47 7.86 -0.51
C GLU A 115 10.83 8.33 -1.05
N THR A 116 11.85 8.26 -0.18
CA THR A 116 13.22 8.50 -0.62
C THR A 116 13.74 7.30 -1.42
N LYS A 117 14.77 7.52 -2.25
CA LYS A 117 15.43 6.45 -3.00
C LYS A 117 16.03 5.40 -2.08
N GLU A 118 16.57 5.81 -0.94
CA GLU A 118 17.14 4.93 0.09
C GLU A 118 16.07 4.00 0.67
N THR A 119 14.90 4.57 1.04
CA THR A 119 13.76 3.79 1.55
C THR A 119 13.24 2.81 0.50
N LEU A 120 13.09 3.25 -0.74
CA LEU A 120 12.66 2.38 -1.84
C LEU A 120 13.66 1.25 -2.08
N LYS A 121 14.97 1.56 -2.15
CA LYS A 121 16.00 0.54 -2.31
C LYS A 121 15.96 -0.48 -1.19
N TYR A 122 15.93 -0.01 0.06
CA TYR A 122 15.84 -0.89 1.22
C TYR A 122 14.62 -1.82 1.15
N LEU A 123 13.46 -1.26 0.82
CA LEU A 123 12.22 -2.05 0.69
C LEU A 123 12.33 -3.11 -0.41
N ILE A 124 12.87 -2.75 -1.58
CA ILE A 124 13.05 -3.67 -2.70
C ILE A 124 13.98 -4.83 -2.31
N ASP A 125 15.11 -4.52 -1.67
CA ASP A 125 16.06 -5.55 -1.19
C ASP A 125 15.33 -6.53 -0.23
N ARG A 126 14.51 -6.01 0.70
CA ARG A 126 13.74 -6.85 1.64
C ARG A 126 12.65 -7.69 0.97
N ILE A 127 11.99 -7.17 -0.07
CA ILE A 127 10.99 -7.93 -0.84
C ILE A 127 11.67 -9.08 -1.60
N ILE A 128 12.84 -8.85 -2.21
CA ILE A 128 13.60 -9.90 -2.91
C ILE A 128 13.94 -11.06 -1.97
N ASP A 129 14.25 -10.78 -0.71
CA ASP A 129 14.64 -11.77 0.30
C ASP A 129 13.43 -12.42 1.02
N SER A 130 12.21 -12.16 0.58
CA SER A 130 10.98 -12.64 1.21
C SER A 130 10.09 -13.44 0.26
N SER A 131 8.93 -13.89 0.75
CA SER A 131 7.86 -14.51 -0.06
C SER A 131 6.86 -13.48 -0.61
N LEU A 132 7.18 -12.18 -0.56
CA LEU A 132 6.36 -11.15 -1.20
C LEU A 132 6.65 -11.11 -2.69
N GLU A 133 5.62 -10.89 -3.51
CA GLU A 133 5.75 -11.01 -4.96
C GLU A 133 6.18 -9.71 -5.65
N GLY A 134 5.98 -8.55 -5.01
CA GLY A 134 6.38 -7.30 -5.65
C GLY A 134 5.80 -6.02 -5.06
N VAL A 135 5.78 -4.97 -5.88
CA VAL A 135 5.42 -3.61 -5.46
C VAL A 135 4.32 -3.01 -6.33
N ILE A 136 3.39 -2.30 -5.70
CA ILE A 136 2.44 -1.42 -6.39
C ILE A 136 2.90 0.03 -6.25
N ALA A 137 3.32 0.64 -7.32
CA ALA A 137 3.72 2.04 -7.40
C ALA A 137 2.71 2.84 -8.26
N THR A 138 2.07 3.86 -7.73
CA THR A 138 2.22 4.41 -6.38
C THR A 138 0.87 4.74 -5.74
N ASN A 139 0.90 5.13 -4.45
CA ASN A 139 -0.22 5.80 -3.79
C ASN A 139 -0.29 7.28 -4.24
N THR A 140 -1.17 8.06 -3.61
CA THR A 140 -1.27 9.51 -3.79
C THR A 140 -0.13 10.25 -3.09
N THR A 141 0.20 11.47 -3.55
CA THR A 141 1.23 12.33 -2.93
C THR A 141 0.62 13.35 -1.96
N VAL A 142 1.41 13.77 -0.96
CA VAL A 142 1.09 14.95 -0.13
C VAL A 142 1.60 16.25 -0.76
N ASP A 143 2.45 16.16 -1.75
CA ASP A 143 3.05 17.28 -2.44
C ASP A 143 2.01 18.00 -3.32
N LYS A 144 1.61 19.19 -2.88
CA LYS A 144 0.62 20.03 -3.58
C LYS A 144 1.27 21.07 -4.51
N THR A 145 2.61 21.19 -4.47
CA THR A 145 3.33 22.09 -5.37
C THR A 145 3.23 21.64 -6.84
N LEU A 146 2.81 20.40 -7.07
CA LEU A 146 2.48 19.87 -8.38
C LEU A 146 1.23 20.51 -9.02
N LEU A 147 0.40 21.21 -8.24
CA LEU A 147 -0.78 21.91 -8.73
C LEU A 147 -0.44 23.31 -9.20
N LYS A 148 -0.99 23.72 -10.33
CA LYS A 148 -0.83 25.08 -10.88
C LYS A 148 -1.47 26.17 -10.04
N GLN A 149 -2.54 25.82 -9.31
CA GLN A 149 -3.31 26.79 -8.51
C GLN A 149 -2.87 26.73 -7.04
N GLU A 150 -2.12 27.72 -6.59
CA GLU A 150 -1.60 27.85 -5.23
C GLU A 150 -2.67 27.77 -4.13
N LYS A 151 -3.90 28.21 -4.42
CA LYS A 151 -5.01 28.13 -3.46
C LYS A 151 -5.28 26.71 -2.93
N TYR A 152 -4.88 25.67 -3.67
CA TYR A 152 -5.04 24.27 -3.27
C TYR A 152 -3.83 23.70 -2.52
N HIS A 153 -2.72 24.43 -2.44
CA HIS A 153 -1.50 23.95 -1.79
C HIS A 153 -1.71 23.69 -0.29
N THR A 154 -2.63 24.40 0.35
CA THR A 154 -2.98 24.25 1.78
C THR A 154 -3.96 23.09 2.06
N TYR A 155 -4.52 22.48 1.00
CA TYR A 155 -5.53 21.43 1.17
C TYR A 155 -4.90 20.15 1.71
N LYS A 156 -5.49 19.60 2.79
CA LYS A 156 -5.07 18.35 3.39
C LYS A 156 -5.60 17.16 2.61
N GLY A 157 -4.79 16.11 2.47
CA GLY A 157 -5.18 14.89 1.80
C GLY A 157 -4.17 14.43 0.76
N GLY A 158 -4.45 13.32 0.09
CA GLY A 158 -3.63 12.79 -1.00
C GLY A 158 -4.05 13.38 -2.34
N LEU A 159 -3.08 13.84 -3.13
CA LEU A 159 -3.26 14.32 -4.50
C LEU A 159 -3.05 13.16 -5.49
N SER A 160 -3.96 13.03 -6.44
CA SER A 160 -3.89 12.09 -7.56
C SER A 160 -4.26 12.78 -8.88
N GLY A 161 -4.11 12.07 -9.99
CA GLY A 161 -4.41 12.57 -11.34
C GLY A 161 -3.17 13.03 -12.10
N SER A 162 -3.37 13.75 -13.20
CA SER A 162 -2.30 14.16 -14.14
C SER A 162 -1.06 14.78 -13.47
N PRO A 163 -1.16 15.63 -12.43
CA PRO A 163 0.02 16.21 -11.77
C PRO A 163 0.95 15.18 -11.14
N LEU A 164 0.42 14.01 -10.72
CA LEU A 164 1.21 12.95 -10.09
C LEU A 164 1.97 12.08 -11.11
N ASN A 165 1.61 12.12 -12.39
CA ASN A 165 2.07 11.16 -13.40
C ASN A 165 3.60 11.07 -13.48
N ASN A 166 4.30 12.20 -13.64
CA ASN A 166 5.76 12.21 -13.76
C ASN A 166 6.43 11.63 -12.49
N LYS A 167 6.01 12.09 -11.31
CA LYS A 167 6.55 11.62 -10.04
C LYS A 167 6.33 10.11 -9.83
N SER A 168 5.16 9.59 -10.20
CA SER A 168 4.87 8.16 -10.14
C SER A 168 5.74 7.37 -11.11
N ASN A 169 5.92 7.85 -12.35
CA ASN A 169 6.77 7.21 -13.35
C ASN A 169 8.24 7.22 -12.96
N GLU A 170 8.74 8.28 -12.31
CA GLU A 170 10.09 8.33 -11.76
C GLU A 170 10.32 7.25 -10.70
N VAL A 171 9.35 7.06 -9.78
CA VAL A 171 9.41 5.97 -8.78
C VAL A 171 9.41 4.61 -9.45
N ILE A 172 8.53 4.36 -10.42
CA ILE A 172 8.48 3.11 -11.17
C ILE A 172 9.81 2.85 -11.88
N SER A 173 10.35 3.85 -12.57
CA SER A 173 11.62 3.75 -13.28
C SER A 173 12.78 3.45 -12.35
N TYR A 174 12.78 4.08 -11.16
CA TYR A 174 13.81 3.81 -10.15
C TYR A 174 13.69 2.38 -9.60
N ILE A 175 12.50 1.92 -9.25
CA ILE A 175 12.27 0.52 -8.80
C ILE A 175 12.73 -0.47 -9.87
N ARG A 176 12.39 -0.24 -11.14
CA ARG A 176 12.83 -1.11 -12.26
C ARG A 176 14.35 -1.09 -12.48
N SER A 177 15.04 0.00 -12.12
CA SER A 177 16.51 0.05 -12.16
C SER A 177 17.16 -0.80 -11.07
N LEU A 178 16.48 -0.98 -9.92
CA LEU A 178 16.96 -1.81 -8.80
C LEU A 178 16.73 -3.30 -9.05
N SER A 179 15.60 -3.65 -9.65
CA SER A 179 15.27 -5.05 -9.95
C SER A 179 14.43 -5.15 -11.23
N ARG A 180 14.82 -6.06 -12.12
CA ARG A 180 14.04 -6.40 -13.33
C ARG A 180 13.08 -7.57 -13.10
N THR A 181 13.24 -8.31 -12.02
CA THR A 181 12.48 -9.54 -11.71
C THR A 181 11.24 -9.27 -10.85
N ILE A 182 11.24 -8.23 -10.03
CA ILE A 182 10.07 -7.82 -9.25
C ILE A 182 9.00 -7.23 -10.19
N PRO A 183 7.78 -7.76 -10.19
CA PRO A 183 6.66 -7.21 -10.94
C PRO A 183 6.13 -5.89 -10.36
#